data_cdd332163070789b7317f86a97e5a22f
#
_entry.id   cdd332163070789b7317f86a97e5a22f
#
_cell.length_a   1.000
_cell.length_b   1.000
_cell.length_c   1.000
_cell.angle_alpha   90.00
_cell.angle_beta   90.00
_cell.angle_gamma   90.00
#
_symmetry.space_group_name_H-M   'P 1'
#
loop_
_entity.id
_entity.type
_entity.pdbx_description
1 polymer ?
#
loop_
_entity_poly.entity_id
_entity_poly.type
_entity_poly.pdbx_seq_one_letter_code
_entity_poly.pdbx_strand_id
1 'polypeptide(L)'
;MMLGDILAGLDDEAKATEMILGLDDLQLLIGLREQAAADGVDLATYAREVVQRYTAQASDEEWITLMGLISRSDDPAGVCLKRALRTALG
;
A
#
# COMPACT_ATOMS: atom_id res chain seq x y z
N MET A 1 2.77 5.86 13.92
CA MET A 1 3.01 5.80 12.47
C MET A 1 2.10 6.79 11.77
N MET A 2 2.67 7.54 10.86
CA MET A 2 1.94 8.55 10.09
C MET A 2 1.85 8.09 8.63
N LEU A 3 0.73 8.35 7.98
CA LEU A 3 0.56 8.04 6.56
C LEU A 3 1.66 8.68 5.70
N GLY A 4 2.08 9.89 6.06
CA GLY A 4 3.16 10.58 5.37
C GLY A 4 4.47 9.80 5.34
N ASP A 5 4.74 8.99 6.37
CA ASP A 5 5.94 8.15 6.41
C ASP A 5 5.87 7.05 5.35
N ILE A 6 4.69 6.48 5.13
CA ILE A 6 4.47 5.47 4.08
C ILE A 6 4.66 6.11 2.71
N LEU A 7 4.06 7.27 2.49
CA LEU A 7 4.17 7.97 1.21
C LEU A 7 5.59 8.40 0.91
N ALA A 8 6.34 8.84 1.95
CA ALA A 8 7.74 9.20 1.78
C ALA A 8 8.60 7.99 1.36
N GLY A 9 8.32 6.82 1.92
CA GLY A 9 9.00 5.58 1.53
C GLY A 9 8.69 5.15 0.10
N LEU A 10 7.55 5.57 -0.45
CA LEU A 10 7.14 5.23 -1.82
C LEU A 10 7.64 6.22 -2.87
N ASP A 11 8.40 7.24 -2.48
CA ASP A 11 8.99 8.20 -3.44
C ASP A 11 10.15 7.59 -4.25
N ASP A 12 10.73 6.50 -3.76
CA ASP A 12 11.88 5.83 -4.37
C ASP A 12 11.45 4.44 -4.83
N GLU A 13 11.69 4.11 -6.11
CA GLU A 13 11.32 2.82 -6.70
C GLU A 13 11.94 1.65 -5.93
N ALA A 14 13.20 1.76 -5.54
CA ALA A 14 13.87 0.69 -4.79
C ALA A 14 13.24 0.50 -3.41
N LYS A 15 12.93 1.58 -2.71
CA LYS A 15 12.28 1.52 -1.41
C LYS A 15 10.87 0.97 -1.50
N ALA A 16 10.12 1.40 -2.51
CA ALA A 16 8.76 0.91 -2.73
C ALA A 16 8.77 -0.60 -2.97
N THR A 17 9.67 -1.08 -3.80
CA THR A 17 9.82 -2.52 -4.08
C THR A 17 10.16 -3.27 -2.79
N GLU A 18 11.11 -2.76 -1.99
CA GLU A 18 11.47 -3.36 -0.71
C GLU A 18 10.29 -3.43 0.25
N MET A 19 9.52 -2.36 0.36
CA MET A 19 8.35 -2.31 1.24
C MET A 19 7.32 -3.34 0.82
N ILE A 20 7.05 -3.46 -0.47
CA ILE A 20 6.07 -4.41 -0.99
C ILE A 20 6.56 -5.85 -0.84
N LEU A 21 7.84 -6.11 -1.08
CA LEU A 21 8.42 -7.43 -0.84
C LEU A 21 8.35 -7.81 0.64
N GLY A 22 8.49 -6.84 1.53
CA GLY A 22 8.37 -7.05 2.97
C GLY A 22 6.98 -7.46 3.43
N LEU A 23 5.95 -7.29 2.60
CA LEU A 23 4.60 -7.74 2.90
C LEU A 23 4.42 -9.26 2.76
N ASP A 24 5.42 -9.94 2.23
CA ASP A 24 5.44 -11.40 2.06
C ASP A 24 4.25 -11.90 1.25
N ASP A 25 3.90 -11.15 0.20
CA ASP A 25 2.79 -11.49 -0.69
C ASP A 25 3.23 -11.29 -2.14
N LEU A 26 3.75 -12.36 -2.72
CA LEU A 26 4.30 -12.33 -4.07
C LEU A 26 3.21 -12.07 -5.13
N GLN A 27 2.02 -12.62 -4.93
CA GLN A 27 0.91 -12.40 -5.85
C GLN A 27 0.50 -10.93 -5.89
N LEU A 28 0.54 -10.27 -4.73
CA LEU A 28 0.26 -8.83 -4.65
C LEU A 28 1.30 -8.05 -5.44
N LEU A 29 2.59 -8.38 -5.29
CA LEU A 29 3.67 -7.72 -6.01
C LEU A 29 3.50 -7.88 -7.53
N ILE A 30 3.19 -9.09 -7.99
CA ILE A 30 3.00 -9.36 -9.42
C ILE A 30 1.81 -8.55 -9.96
N GLY A 31 0.69 -8.55 -9.25
CA GLY A 31 -0.49 -7.79 -9.64
C GLY A 31 -0.23 -6.30 -9.73
N LEU A 32 0.52 -5.75 -8.77
CA LEU A 32 0.88 -4.34 -8.76
C LEU A 32 1.78 -3.98 -9.93
N ARG A 33 2.75 -4.82 -10.26
CA ARG A 33 3.63 -4.60 -11.40
C ARG A 33 2.87 -4.61 -12.71
N GLU A 34 1.92 -5.53 -12.85
CA GLU A 34 1.07 -5.61 -14.03
C GLU A 34 0.22 -4.35 -14.19
N GLN A 35 -0.38 -3.87 -13.12
CA GLN A 35 -1.19 -2.67 -13.15
C GLN A 35 -0.36 -1.41 -13.42
N ALA A 36 0.81 -1.31 -12.81
CA ALA A 36 1.71 -0.20 -13.06
C ALA A 36 2.13 -0.16 -14.53
N ALA A 37 2.46 -1.30 -15.11
CA ALA A 37 2.81 -1.40 -16.51
C ALA A 37 1.65 -1.01 -17.42
N ALA A 38 0.43 -1.45 -17.08
CA ALA A 38 -0.76 -1.12 -17.85
C ALA A 38 -1.03 0.40 -17.83
N ASP A 39 -0.74 1.05 -16.71
CA ASP A 39 -0.93 2.49 -16.55
C ASP A 39 0.26 3.31 -17.09
N GLY A 40 1.35 2.65 -17.48
CA GLY A 40 2.54 3.33 -18.00
C GLY A 40 3.33 4.08 -16.95
N VAL A 41 3.25 3.67 -15.69
CA VAL A 41 3.96 4.29 -14.56
C VAL A 41 4.85 3.26 -13.85
N ASP A 42 5.80 3.74 -13.04
CA ASP A 42 6.61 2.82 -12.26
C ASP A 42 5.85 2.32 -11.02
N LEU A 43 6.40 1.29 -10.37
CA LEU A 43 5.76 0.66 -9.23
C LEU A 43 5.58 1.64 -8.06
N ALA A 44 6.58 2.47 -7.79
CA ALA A 44 6.52 3.46 -6.70
C ALA A 44 5.38 4.46 -6.92
N THR A 45 5.27 4.98 -8.14
CA THR A 45 4.22 5.93 -8.50
C THR A 45 2.85 5.30 -8.37
N TYR A 46 2.70 4.08 -8.87
CA TYR A 46 1.42 3.36 -8.79
C TYR A 46 1.01 3.11 -7.34
N ALA A 47 1.93 2.57 -6.54
CA ALA A 47 1.65 2.27 -5.13
C ALA A 47 1.28 3.53 -4.34
N ARG A 48 1.99 4.62 -4.58
CA ARG A 48 1.72 5.90 -3.92
C ARG A 48 0.31 6.41 -4.26
N GLU A 49 -0.06 6.37 -5.53
CA GLU A 49 -1.39 6.80 -5.97
C GLU A 49 -2.49 5.94 -5.34
N VAL A 50 -2.27 4.63 -5.26
CA VAL A 50 -3.22 3.70 -4.65
C VAL A 50 -3.43 4.02 -3.18
N VAL A 51 -2.35 4.23 -2.42
CA VAL A 51 -2.46 4.55 -1.00
C VAL A 51 -3.18 5.88 -0.80
N GLN A 52 -2.88 6.89 -1.60
CA GLN A 52 -3.56 8.19 -1.52
C GLN A 52 -5.05 8.06 -1.80
N ARG A 53 -5.40 7.29 -2.82
CA ARG A 53 -6.81 7.06 -3.17
C ARG A 53 -7.54 6.31 -2.07
N TYR A 54 -6.91 5.28 -1.53
CA TYR A 54 -7.48 4.48 -0.44
C TYR A 54 -7.83 5.37 0.76
N THR A 55 -6.90 6.21 1.19
CA THR A 55 -7.11 7.06 2.36
C THR A 55 -8.15 8.14 2.11
N ALA A 56 -8.27 8.62 0.86
CA ALA A 56 -9.26 9.62 0.50
C ALA A 56 -10.68 9.05 0.43
N GLN A 57 -10.81 7.77 0.11
CA GLN A 57 -12.11 7.14 -0.14
C GLN A 57 -12.56 6.18 0.96
N ALA A 58 -11.69 5.88 1.93
CA ALA A 58 -12.01 4.93 2.99
C ALA A 58 -13.18 5.43 3.83
N SER A 59 -14.16 4.54 4.05
CA SER A 59 -15.29 4.83 4.92
C SER A 59 -14.88 4.83 6.39
N ASP A 60 -15.77 5.33 7.26
CA ASP A 60 -15.53 5.27 8.70
C ASP A 60 -15.36 3.84 9.18
N GLU A 61 -16.15 2.91 8.64
CA GLU A 61 -16.02 1.48 8.94
C GLU A 61 -14.67 0.93 8.55
N GLU A 62 -14.16 1.32 7.38
CA GLU A 62 -12.85 0.91 6.92
C GLU A 62 -11.76 1.43 7.84
N TRP A 63 -11.85 2.71 8.25
CA TRP A 63 -10.89 3.28 9.20
C TRP A 63 -10.88 2.55 10.54
N ILE A 64 -12.05 2.22 11.06
CA ILE A 64 -12.18 1.47 12.33
C ILE A 64 -11.53 0.09 12.18
N THR A 65 -11.80 -0.60 11.10
CA THR A 65 -11.21 -1.91 10.82
C THR A 65 -9.70 -1.81 10.71
N LEU A 66 -9.20 -0.82 9.97
CA LEU A 66 -7.76 -0.60 9.79
C LEU A 66 -7.08 -0.32 11.13
N MET A 67 -7.66 0.55 11.97
CA MET A 67 -7.10 0.86 13.27
C MET A 67 -7.03 -0.37 14.17
N GLY A 68 -8.05 -1.23 14.12
CA GLY A 68 -8.04 -2.49 14.85
C GLY A 68 -6.94 -3.43 14.40
N LEU A 69 -6.70 -3.53 13.10
CA LEU A 69 -5.63 -4.35 12.55
C LEU A 69 -4.24 -3.80 12.91
N ILE A 70 -4.08 -2.49 12.81
CA ILE A 70 -2.82 -1.81 13.15
C ILE A 70 -2.44 -2.03 14.61
N SER A 71 -3.41 -1.90 15.51
CA SER A 71 -3.12 -2.02 16.95
C SER A 71 -2.74 -3.44 17.37
N ARG A 72 -3.04 -4.45 16.54
CA ARG A 72 -2.69 -5.85 16.82
C ARG A 72 -1.46 -6.32 16.06
N SER A 73 -0.85 -5.45 15.25
CA SER A 73 0.25 -5.82 14.37
C SER A 73 1.59 -5.31 14.89
N ASP A 74 2.65 -6.08 14.64
CA ASP A 74 4.02 -5.66 14.89
C ASP A 74 4.55 -4.76 13.77
N ASP A 75 3.84 -4.69 12.63
CA ASP A 75 4.23 -3.89 11.48
C ASP A 75 3.03 -3.06 10.99
N PRO A 76 2.71 -1.96 11.70
CA PRO A 76 1.55 -1.13 11.32
C PRO A 76 1.62 -0.56 9.92
N ALA A 77 2.80 -0.13 9.48
CA ALA A 77 2.98 0.41 8.14
C ALA A 77 2.70 -0.64 7.07
N GLY A 78 3.20 -1.85 7.27
CA GLY A 78 2.97 -2.96 6.35
C GLY A 78 1.51 -3.34 6.26
N VAL A 79 0.79 -3.38 7.38
CA VAL A 79 -0.64 -3.68 7.42
C VAL A 79 -1.43 -2.65 6.62
N CYS A 80 -1.17 -1.37 6.84
CA CYS A 80 -1.85 -0.30 6.13
C CYS A 80 -1.60 -0.37 4.62
N LEU A 81 -0.34 -0.54 4.24
CA LEU A 81 0.06 -0.63 2.84
C LEU A 81 -0.57 -1.83 2.15
N LYS A 82 -0.50 -2.99 2.77
CA LYS A 82 -1.07 -4.22 2.21
C LYS A 82 -2.57 -4.11 1.99
N ARG A 83 -3.29 -3.56 2.96
CA ARG A 83 -4.74 -3.40 2.85
C ARG A 83 -5.11 -2.45 1.73
N ALA A 84 -4.41 -1.32 1.61
CA ALA A 84 -4.65 -0.35 0.55
C ALA A 84 -4.41 -0.97 -0.83
N LEU A 85 -3.30 -1.68 -0.99
CA LEU A 85 -2.92 -2.27 -2.27
C LEU A 85 -3.84 -3.42 -2.68
N ARG A 86 -4.25 -4.26 -1.74
CA ARG A 86 -5.20 -5.33 -2.02
C ARG A 86 -6.55 -4.79 -2.43
N THR A 87 -7.01 -3.72 -1.80
CA THR A 87 -8.28 -3.08 -2.16
C THR A 87 -8.26 -2.59 -3.60
N ALA A 88 -7.13 -2.06 -4.06
CA ALA A 88 -7.00 -1.59 -5.44
C ALA A 88 -7.05 -2.72 -6.47
N LEU A 89 -6.54 -3.89 -6.12
CA LEU A 89 -6.48 -5.02 -7.05
C LEU A 89 -7.74 -5.89 -7.04
N GLY A 90 -8.48 -5.80 -6.00
CA GLY A 90 -9.55 -6.68 -5.84
C GLY A 90 -10.83 -6.26 -5.51
#